data_3464dc0de1ee1befd9479d1ef289e840
#
_entry.id   3464dc0de1ee1befd9479d1ef289e840
#
_cell.length_a   1.000
_cell.length_b   1.000
_cell.length_c   1.000
_cell.angle_alpha   90.00
_cell.angle_beta   90.00
_cell.angle_gamma   90.00
#
_symmetry.space_group_name_H-M   'P 1'
#
loop_
_entity.id
_entity.type
_entity.pdbx_description
1 polymer ?
#
loop_
_entity_poly.entity_id
_entity_poly.type
_entity_poly.pdbx_seq_one_letter_code
_entity_poly.pdbx_strand_id
1 'polypeptide(L)'
;QITLSAPLKYDHKGARNPEDKLEFLPHIGNLSRNVVIRSENPAGTRGHMIFMSRSDIDLRFVEVREMGRTRMGTLDNTEFTDKGDVRRLGTNQIGRYAIHFHHYFGPRQTPANGYQFTLIGNAVDGTPKWGVTVHNSHYGLVQDNVVYNTHGAGIVTEDGTESFNVFDHNFALRSQGSGDFAPRSGYSGAGPDPGGEGGGFWFRG
;
A
#
# COMPACT_ATOMS: atom_id res chain seq x y z
N GLN A 1 23.35 -15.72 7.29
CA GLN A 1 22.82 -17.06 7.01
C GLN A 1 21.47 -17.21 7.70
N ILE A 2 20.46 -17.74 6.97
CA ILE A 2 19.12 -18.03 7.50
C ILE A 2 19.02 -19.56 7.59
N THR A 3 18.65 -20.07 8.77
CA THR A 3 18.35 -21.49 8.99
C THR A 3 16.83 -21.66 9.01
N LEU A 4 16.33 -22.56 8.19
CA LEU A 4 14.91 -22.89 8.12
C LEU A 4 14.61 -24.10 8.99
N SER A 5 13.43 -24.09 9.64
CA SER A 5 12.95 -25.23 10.45
C SER A 5 12.53 -26.43 9.59
N ALA A 6 12.25 -26.20 8.30
CA ALA A 6 11.93 -27.22 7.31
C ALA A 6 12.46 -26.82 5.93
N PRO A 7 12.72 -27.77 5.03
CA PRO A 7 13.10 -27.48 3.66
C PRO A 7 12.03 -26.65 2.94
N LEU A 8 12.46 -25.83 1.97
CA LEU A 8 11.53 -25.17 1.07
C LEU A 8 10.80 -26.21 0.21
N LYS A 9 9.53 -25.97 -0.06
CA LYS A 9 8.68 -26.87 -0.87
C LYS A 9 9.10 -26.90 -2.34
N TYR A 10 9.65 -25.78 -2.82
CA TYR A 10 10.05 -25.59 -4.21
C TYR A 10 11.46 -25.05 -4.29
N ASP A 11 12.13 -25.32 -5.40
CA ASP A 11 13.39 -24.69 -5.75
C ASP A 11 13.19 -23.19 -6.03
N HIS A 12 14.04 -22.38 -5.43
CA HIS A 12 14.08 -20.93 -5.65
C HIS A 12 15.45 -20.55 -6.22
N LYS A 13 15.75 -21.11 -7.41
CA LYS A 13 16.98 -20.79 -8.13
C LYS A 13 16.93 -19.34 -8.61
N GLY A 14 18.02 -18.61 -8.39
CA GLY A 14 18.16 -17.28 -8.98
C GLY A 14 18.22 -17.36 -10.51
N ALA A 15 17.90 -16.24 -11.16
CA ALA A 15 18.01 -16.12 -12.62
C ALA A 15 19.48 -16.26 -13.06
N ARG A 16 19.68 -16.96 -14.15
CA ARG A 16 21.00 -17.20 -14.75
C ARG A 16 21.03 -16.74 -16.20
N ASN A 17 22.18 -16.28 -16.63
CA ASN A 17 22.39 -15.92 -18.01
C ASN A 17 22.64 -17.18 -18.89
N PRO A 18 22.78 -17.05 -20.21
CA PRO A 18 23.03 -18.18 -21.12
C PRO A 18 24.29 -18.99 -20.78
N GLU A 19 25.27 -18.38 -20.11
CA GLU A 19 26.53 -19.03 -19.66
C GLU A 19 26.39 -19.69 -18.27
N ASP A 20 25.14 -19.85 -17.79
CA ASP A 20 24.81 -20.43 -16.46
C ASP A 20 25.37 -19.63 -15.26
N LYS A 21 25.75 -18.37 -15.47
CA LYS A 21 26.21 -17.49 -14.40
C LYS A 21 25.01 -16.85 -13.69
N LEU A 22 25.03 -16.88 -12.35
CA LEU A 22 23.98 -16.28 -11.52
C LEU A 22 23.96 -14.75 -11.69
N GLU A 23 22.83 -14.20 -12.13
CA GLU A 23 22.62 -12.75 -12.28
C GLU A 23 21.81 -12.17 -11.14
N PHE A 24 20.76 -12.86 -10.72
CA PHE A 24 19.87 -12.39 -9.67
C PHE A 24 19.66 -13.48 -8.61
N LEU A 25 19.83 -13.09 -7.35
CA LEU A 25 19.46 -13.94 -6.23
C LEU A 25 17.96 -13.93 -5.96
N PRO A 26 17.37 -15.02 -5.50
CA PRO A 26 16.00 -14.99 -4.99
C PRO A 26 15.92 -14.10 -3.75
N HIS A 27 14.83 -13.39 -3.60
CA HIS A 27 14.58 -12.50 -2.47
C HIS A 27 13.63 -13.14 -1.47
N ILE A 28 13.78 -12.79 -0.20
CA ILE A 28 12.92 -13.24 0.90
C ILE A 28 12.39 -12.00 1.59
N GLY A 29 11.05 -11.87 1.66
CA GLY A 29 10.37 -10.83 2.43
C GLY A 29 10.04 -11.33 3.83
N ASN A 30 10.55 -10.65 4.87
CA ASN A 30 10.14 -10.90 6.25
C ASN A 30 8.90 -10.09 6.60
N LEU A 31 7.79 -10.75 6.93
CA LEU A 31 6.54 -10.11 7.31
C LEU A 31 6.41 -9.84 8.80
N SER A 32 7.22 -10.49 9.65
CA SER A 32 7.08 -10.37 11.10
C SER A 32 7.72 -9.11 11.65
N ARG A 33 7.00 -8.41 12.53
CA ARG A 33 7.49 -7.27 13.33
C ARG A 33 7.01 -7.41 14.77
N ASN A 34 7.69 -6.74 15.70
CA ASN A 34 7.35 -6.82 17.12
C ASN A 34 6.09 -6.02 17.46
N VAL A 35 5.84 -4.94 16.71
CA VAL A 35 4.63 -4.12 16.85
C VAL A 35 3.70 -4.47 15.70
N VAL A 36 2.47 -4.84 16.02
CA VAL A 36 1.45 -5.22 15.03
C VAL A 36 0.25 -4.30 15.16
N ILE A 37 -0.10 -3.62 14.07
CA ILE A 37 -1.34 -2.87 13.90
C ILE A 37 -2.25 -3.69 13.00
N ARG A 38 -3.40 -4.11 13.51
CA ARG A 38 -4.32 -4.96 12.74
C ARG A 38 -5.77 -4.60 12.97
N SER A 39 -6.62 -4.97 12.04
CA SER A 39 -8.07 -4.93 12.25
C SER A 39 -8.47 -5.96 13.30
N GLU A 40 -9.35 -5.58 14.22
CA GLU A 40 -9.91 -6.49 15.21
C GLU A 40 -10.78 -7.56 14.51
N ASN A 41 -11.60 -7.12 13.55
CA ASN A 41 -12.44 -8.00 12.74
C ASN A 41 -12.13 -7.83 11.23
N PRO A 42 -11.17 -8.59 10.69
CA PRO A 42 -10.80 -8.45 9.30
C PRO A 42 -11.85 -8.94 8.30
N ALA A 43 -12.80 -9.76 8.74
CA ALA A 43 -13.94 -10.21 7.92
C ALA A 43 -15.06 -9.15 7.85
N GLY A 44 -15.10 -8.23 8.82
CA GLY A 44 -16.07 -7.14 8.86
C GLY A 44 -15.50 -5.82 8.40
N THR A 45 -15.77 -4.75 9.18
CA THR A 45 -15.23 -3.42 8.91
C THR A 45 -13.79 -3.34 9.40
N ARG A 46 -12.86 -3.18 8.48
CA ARG A 46 -11.44 -3.06 8.79
C ARG A 46 -11.05 -1.64 9.19
N GLY A 47 -10.05 -1.55 10.05
CA GLY A 47 -9.34 -0.30 10.33
C GLY A 47 -8.53 0.19 9.12
N HIS A 48 -8.14 1.45 9.14
CA HIS A 48 -7.24 2.04 8.15
C HIS A 48 -6.41 3.14 8.82
N MET A 49 -5.29 3.49 8.22
CA MET A 49 -4.48 4.62 8.63
C MET A 49 -4.48 5.68 7.53
N ILE A 50 -4.81 6.90 7.90
CA ILE A 50 -4.73 8.06 7.01
C ILE A 50 -3.93 9.16 7.71
N PHE A 51 -2.90 9.62 7.04
CA PHE A 51 -2.01 10.68 7.51
C PHE A 51 -2.27 11.93 6.67
N MET A 52 -2.58 13.02 7.32
CA MET A 52 -3.04 14.24 6.66
C MET A 52 -2.35 15.48 7.22
N SER A 53 -2.38 16.54 6.44
CA SER A 53 -1.98 17.89 6.85
C SER A 53 -0.57 17.97 7.44
N ARG A 54 -0.45 18.40 8.68
CA ARG A 54 0.80 18.73 9.37
C ARG A 54 1.23 17.71 10.43
N SER A 55 0.76 16.48 10.34
CA SER A 55 1.23 15.43 11.24
C SER A 55 2.75 15.20 11.07
N ASP A 56 3.38 14.69 12.10
CA ASP A 56 4.78 14.26 12.07
C ASP A 56 4.78 12.73 12.04
N ILE A 57 5.26 12.15 10.94
CA ILE A 57 5.13 10.71 10.69
C ILE A 57 6.49 10.09 10.44
N ASP A 58 6.86 9.23 11.37
CA ASP A 58 8.01 8.34 11.27
C ASP A 58 7.57 6.92 11.68
N LEU A 59 7.14 6.12 10.71
CA LEU A 59 6.65 4.76 10.94
C LEU A 59 7.73 3.74 10.54
N ARG A 60 8.25 3.02 11.53
CA ARG A 60 9.35 2.08 11.32
C ARG A 60 9.10 0.73 11.97
N PHE A 61 9.44 -0.32 11.24
CA PHE A 61 9.47 -1.70 11.73
C PHE A 61 8.17 -2.17 12.37
N VAL A 62 7.04 -1.77 11.78
CA VAL A 62 5.69 -2.15 12.20
C VAL A 62 5.10 -3.14 11.20
N GLU A 63 4.39 -4.14 11.68
CA GLU A 63 3.54 -4.97 10.86
C GLU A 63 2.13 -4.37 10.80
N VAL A 64 1.65 -4.11 9.61
CA VAL A 64 0.28 -3.64 9.32
C VAL A 64 -0.46 -4.79 8.66
N ARG A 65 -1.33 -5.45 9.43
CA ARG A 65 -1.98 -6.69 8.99
C ARG A 65 -3.49 -6.51 8.83
N GLU A 66 -4.00 -6.98 7.69
CA GLU A 66 -5.44 -7.01 7.41
C GLU A 66 -6.13 -5.65 7.62
N MET A 67 -5.40 -4.58 7.32
CA MET A 67 -5.88 -3.22 7.37
C MET A 67 -6.38 -2.76 6.00
N GLY A 68 -7.11 -1.65 6.00
CA GLY A 68 -7.76 -1.10 4.81
C GLY A 68 -9.17 -1.66 4.62
N ARG A 69 -10.12 -0.79 4.27
CA ARG A 69 -11.50 -1.19 3.98
C ARG A 69 -12.00 -0.76 2.61
N THR A 70 -11.26 0.10 1.89
CA THR A 70 -11.52 0.29 0.46
C THR A 70 -11.18 -1.00 -0.26
N ARG A 71 -12.12 -1.53 -1.03
CA ARG A 71 -12.00 -2.78 -1.78
C ARG A 71 -11.93 -2.50 -3.27
N MET A 72 -11.44 -3.48 -4.03
CA MET A 72 -11.57 -3.47 -5.47
C MET A 72 -13.05 -3.48 -5.87
N GLY A 73 -13.37 -2.82 -6.94
CA GLY A 73 -14.72 -2.74 -7.48
C GLY A 73 -15.39 -1.37 -7.29
N THR A 74 -16.68 -1.32 -7.51
CA THR A 74 -17.46 -0.09 -7.47
C THR A 74 -17.41 0.55 -6.09
N LEU A 75 -17.06 1.84 -6.05
CA LEU A 75 -17.06 2.62 -4.82
C LEU A 75 -18.49 2.94 -4.40
N ASP A 76 -18.78 2.70 -3.13
CA ASP A 76 -20.04 3.00 -2.48
C ASP A 76 -19.83 4.12 -1.47
N ASN A 77 -19.91 5.35 -1.94
CA ASN A 77 -19.62 6.53 -1.14
C ASN A 77 -20.75 6.84 -0.15
N THR A 78 -20.39 7.48 0.96
CA THR A 78 -21.35 7.99 1.93
C THR A 78 -22.22 9.08 1.31
N GLU A 79 -23.53 8.97 1.49
CA GLU A 79 -24.50 9.97 1.08
C GLU A 79 -24.83 10.90 2.25
N PHE A 80 -24.94 12.19 1.94
CA PHE A 80 -25.29 13.23 2.93
C PHE A 80 -26.66 13.85 2.60
N THR A 81 -27.33 14.35 3.62
CA THR A 81 -28.50 15.20 3.48
C THR A 81 -28.07 16.61 3.07
N ASP A 82 -29.04 17.45 2.65
CA ASP A 82 -28.81 18.88 2.35
C ASP A 82 -28.30 19.67 3.57
N LYS A 83 -28.47 19.13 4.77
CA LYS A 83 -27.98 19.71 6.03
C LYS A 83 -26.58 19.20 6.42
N GLY A 84 -25.99 18.29 5.64
CA GLY A 84 -24.67 17.70 5.92
C GLY A 84 -24.68 16.50 6.85
N ASP A 85 -25.85 16.03 7.30
CA ASP A 85 -25.96 14.80 8.08
C ASP A 85 -25.74 13.58 7.20
N VAL A 86 -25.19 12.51 7.76
CA VAL A 86 -25.03 11.25 7.05
C VAL A 86 -26.40 10.61 6.82
N ARG A 87 -26.79 10.49 5.56
CA ARG A 87 -28.00 9.79 5.15
C ARG A 87 -27.78 8.29 5.03
N ARG A 88 -26.66 7.91 4.43
CA ARG A 88 -26.24 6.51 4.25
C ARG A 88 -24.73 6.40 4.33
N LEU A 89 -24.25 5.51 5.16
CA LEU A 89 -22.82 5.21 5.23
C LEU A 89 -22.44 4.21 4.12
N GLY A 90 -21.50 4.63 3.28
CA GLY A 90 -21.00 3.77 2.20
C GLY A 90 -20.25 2.54 2.73
N THR A 91 -20.32 1.45 1.97
CA THR A 91 -19.69 0.17 2.32
C THR A 91 -18.34 -0.05 1.65
N ASN A 92 -18.04 0.69 0.58
CA ASN A 92 -16.75 0.68 -0.12
C ASN A 92 -16.26 2.11 -0.33
N GLN A 93 -15.94 2.78 0.77
CA GLN A 93 -15.51 4.17 0.76
C GLN A 93 -14.12 4.31 0.16
N ILE A 94 -13.94 5.30 -0.73
CA ILE A 94 -12.64 5.67 -1.27
C ILE A 94 -11.68 6.14 -0.17
N GLY A 95 -10.38 5.94 -0.35
CA GLY A 95 -9.34 6.52 0.50
C GLY A 95 -9.15 5.83 1.86
N ARG A 96 -9.75 4.66 2.07
CA ARG A 96 -9.59 3.89 3.32
C ARG A 96 -8.60 2.73 3.14
N TYR A 97 -7.42 3.06 2.58
CA TYR A 97 -6.33 2.11 2.34
C TYR A 97 -5.61 1.75 3.64
N ALA A 98 -4.78 0.70 3.61
CA ALA A 98 -4.09 0.25 4.82
C ALA A 98 -3.17 1.34 5.40
N ILE A 99 -2.34 1.94 4.56
CA ILE A 99 -1.51 3.10 4.85
C ILE A 99 -1.76 4.15 3.77
N HIS A 100 -2.21 5.33 4.15
CA HIS A 100 -2.58 6.39 3.21
C HIS A 100 -2.04 7.75 3.65
N PHE A 101 -1.09 8.28 2.91
CA PHE A 101 -0.69 9.69 2.98
C PHE A 101 -1.61 10.48 2.06
N HIS A 102 -2.42 11.38 2.62
CA HIS A 102 -3.47 12.08 1.88
C HIS A 102 -3.38 13.58 2.08
N HIS A 103 -3.04 14.32 1.02
CA HIS A 103 -2.81 15.75 1.08
C HIS A 103 -1.91 16.14 2.26
N TYR A 104 -0.81 15.40 2.38
CA TYR A 104 0.08 15.49 3.51
C TYR A 104 1.16 16.54 3.24
N PHE A 105 1.27 17.52 4.11
CA PHE A 105 2.23 18.63 3.99
C PHE A 105 3.47 18.45 4.88
N GLY A 106 3.44 17.47 5.76
CA GLY A 106 4.50 17.25 6.73
C GLY A 106 4.53 18.23 7.90
N PRO A 107 5.42 18.04 8.87
CA PRO A 107 5.55 18.90 10.02
C PRO A 107 5.97 20.32 9.61
N ARG A 108 5.74 21.31 10.49
CA ARG A 108 6.10 22.70 10.21
C ARG A 108 7.61 22.90 10.06
N GLN A 109 8.39 22.10 10.79
CA GLN A 109 9.85 22.05 10.65
C GLN A 109 10.21 20.78 9.90
N THR A 110 10.89 20.93 8.78
CA THR A 110 11.38 19.78 8.02
C THR A 110 12.29 18.94 8.92
N PRO A 111 12.03 17.63 9.02
CA PRO A 111 12.88 16.73 9.78
C PRO A 111 14.34 16.76 9.31
N ALA A 112 15.28 16.45 10.22
CA ALA A 112 16.71 16.53 9.94
C ALA A 112 17.16 15.63 8.78
N ASN A 113 16.42 14.57 8.47
CA ASN A 113 16.68 13.69 7.34
C ASN A 113 16.22 14.26 5.98
N GLY A 114 15.59 15.43 5.96
CA GLY A 114 15.12 16.10 4.75
C GLY A 114 13.78 15.59 4.19
N TYR A 115 13.19 14.55 4.79
CA TYR A 115 11.91 13.99 4.35
C TYR A 115 10.75 14.46 5.22
N GLN A 116 9.62 14.75 4.59
CA GLN A 116 8.42 15.18 5.28
C GLN A 116 7.75 14.03 6.05
N PHE A 117 7.89 12.81 5.55
CA PHE A 117 7.45 11.59 6.23
C PHE A 117 8.41 10.45 5.93
N THR A 118 8.47 9.48 6.84
CA THR A 118 9.25 8.26 6.64
C THR A 118 8.41 7.01 6.90
N LEU A 119 8.55 6.04 6.02
CA LEU A 119 7.94 4.71 6.11
C LEU A 119 9.04 3.69 5.83
N ILE A 120 9.66 3.14 6.90
CA ILE A 120 10.89 2.35 6.77
C ILE A 120 10.76 0.98 7.43
N GLY A 121 11.11 -0.06 6.67
CA GLY A 121 11.25 -1.43 7.21
C GLY A 121 9.95 -2.05 7.69
N ASN A 122 8.79 -1.58 7.25
CA ASN A 122 7.50 -2.11 7.67
C ASN A 122 7.11 -3.35 6.86
N ALA A 123 6.16 -4.11 7.39
CA ALA A 123 5.49 -5.19 6.67
C ALA A 123 4.01 -4.85 6.55
N VAL A 124 3.46 -4.89 5.34
CA VAL A 124 2.03 -4.69 5.08
C VAL A 124 1.48 -5.99 4.51
N ASP A 125 0.50 -6.58 5.15
CA ASP A 125 -0.06 -7.89 4.77
C ASP A 125 -1.58 -7.87 4.70
N GLY A 126 -2.11 -8.40 3.59
CA GLY A 126 -3.53 -8.75 3.47
C GLY A 126 -4.46 -7.54 3.27
N THR A 127 -4.17 -6.65 2.33
CA THR A 127 -5.03 -5.47 2.07
C THR A 127 -6.06 -5.74 0.98
N PRO A 128 -7.29 -5.21 1.11
CA PRO A 128 -8.38 -5.47 0.16
C PRO A 128 -8.31 -4.62 -1.11
N LYS A 129 -7.40 -3.65 -1.17
CA LYS A 129 -7.06 -2.86 -2.36
C LYS A 129 -5.56 -2.55 -2.34
N TRP A 130 -5.14 -1.33 -2.12
CA TRP A 130 -3.74 -0.91 -2.13
C TRP A 130 -3.09 -1.08 -0.75
N GLY A 131 -1.80 -1.37 -0.75
CA GLY A 131 -1.03 -1.53 0.48
C GLY A 131 -0.59 -0.20 1.07
N VAL A 132 0.28 0.51 0.36
CA VAL A 132 0.77 1.85 0.71
C VAL A 132 0.35 2.82 -0.38
N THR A 133 -0.31 3.89 0.00
CA THR A 133 -0.80 4.92 -0.92
C THR A 133 -0.22 6.27 -0.55
N VAL A 134 0.44 6.90 -1.51
CA VAL A 134 0.88 8.28 -1.45
C VAL A 134 0.00 9.09 -2.39
N HIS A 135 -0.78 10.03 -1.86
CA HIS A 135 -1.75 10.82 -2.59
C HIS A 135 -1.53 12.30 -2.30
N ASN A 136 -1.20 13.09 -3.32
CA ASN A 136 -0.90 14.52 -3.20
C ASN A 136 0.03 14.81 -2.01
N SER A 137 1.07 14.00 -1.85
CA SER A 137 2.02 14.06 -0.74
C SER A 137 3.44 13.97 -1.30
N HIS A 138 4.35 14.75 -0.77
CA HIS A 138 5.64 15.02 -1.37
C HIS A 138 6.78 14.84 -0.37
N TYR A 139 8.01 14.69 -0.87
CA TYR A 139 9.23 14.58 -0.07
C TYR A 139 9.18 13.46 0.98
N GLY A 140 8.60 12.32 0.63
CA GLY A 140 8.55 11.14 1.47
C GLY A 140 9.71 10.18 1.23
N LEU A 141 10.07 9.42 2.27
CA LEU A 141 10.94 8.26 2.16
C LEU A 141 10.14 6.99 2.46
N VAL A 142 10.01 6.14 1.46
CA VAL A 142 9.39 4.80 1.56
C VAL A 142 10.48 3.78 1.26
N GLN A 143 11.03 3.14 2.28
CA GLN A 143 12.25 2.34 2.16
C GLN A 143 12.16 1.01 2.91
N ASP A 144 12.76 -0.03 2.34
CA ASP A 144 12.92 -1.36 2.98
C ASP A 144 11.60 -2.00 3.43
N ASN A 145 10.46 -1.64 2.84
CA ASN A 145 9.18 -2.19 3.22
C ASN A 145 8.88 -3.47 2.42
N VAL A 146 8.19 -4.40 3.06
CA VAL A 146 7.62 -5.59 2.42
C VAL A 146 6.11 -5.43 2.37
N VAL A 147 5.55 -5.48 1.17
CA VAL A 147 4.09 -5.45 0.96
C VAL A 147 3.66 -6.77 0.35
N TYR A 148 2.76 -7.46 1.00
CA TYR A 148 2.35 -8.81 0.65
C TYR A 148 0.84 -8.95 0.60
N ASN A 149 0.35 -9.73 -0.36
CA ASN A 149 -1.05 -10.16 -0.44
C ASN A 149 -2.04 -9.00 -0.53
N THR A 150 -1.82 -8.11 -1.50
CA THR A 150 -2.75 -7.03 -1.82
C THR A 150 -3.71 -7.45 -2.93
N HIS A 151 -4.95 -6.99 -2.90
CA HIS A 151 -5.91 -7.24 -3.98
C HIS A 151 -5.76 -6.23 -5.14
N GLY A 152 -5.15 -5.09 -4.91
CA GLY A 152 -4.73 -4.13 -5.93
C GLY A 152 -3.21 -4.00 -5.93
N ALA A 153 -2.72 -2.83 -6.29
CA ALA A 153 -1.29 -2.54 -6.28
C ALA A 153 -0.69 -2.54 -4.86
N GLY A 154 0.57 -2.91 -4.75
CA GLY A 154 1.29 -2.92 -3.48
C GLY A 154 1.59 -1.53 -2.96
N ILE A 155 2.34 -0.74 -3.72
CA ILE A 155 2.74 0.63 -3.42
C ILE A 155 2.32 1.55 -4.57
N VAL A 156 1.67 2.68 -4.25
CA VAL A 156 0.97 3.53 -5.21
C VAL A 156 1.31 5.00 -5.01
N THR A 157 1.55 5.73 -6.13
CA THR A 157 1.30 7.18 -6.20
C THR A 157 -0.02 7.40 -6.93
N GLU A 158 -0.99 8.12 -6.32
CA GLU A 158 -2.38 8.05 -6.76
C GLU A 158 -2.71 8.97 -7.93
N ASP A 159 -2.19 10.20 -7.96
CA ASP A 159 -2.61 11.22 -8.93
C ASP A 159 -1.54 11.57 -9.98
N GLY A 160 -0.28 11.24 -9.74
CA GLY A 160 0.84 11.61 -10.58
C GLY A 160 1.38 13.01 -10.30
N THR A 161 0.91 13.67 -9.25
CA THR A 161 1.44 14.95 -8.77
C THR A 161 2.47 14.78 -7.65
N GLU A 162 2.58 13.57 -7.12
CA GLU A 162 3.48 13.21 -6.02
C GLU A 162 4.93 13.35 -6.45
N SER A 163 5.62 14.33 -5.86
CA SER A 163 6.95 14.73 -6.30
C SER A 163 7.98 14.60 -5.20
N PHE A 164 9.22 14.32 -5.60
CA PHE A 164 10.37 14.20 -4.70
C PHE A 164 10.23 13.12 -3.61
N ASN A 165 9.38 12.14 -3.84
CA ASN A 165 9.32 10.94 -3.00
C ASN A 165 10.42 9.97 -3.42
N VAL A 166 11.03 9.32 -2.44
CA VAL A 166 12.02 8.26 -2.65
C VAL A 166 11.39 6.93 -2.29
N PHE A 167 11.33 6.03 -3.27
CA PHE A 167 10.92 4.64 -3.09
C PHE A 167 12.15 3.76 -3.30
N ASP A 168 12.73 3.27 -2.22
CA ASP A 168 14.00 2.56 -2.26
C ASP A 168 13.89 1.19 -1.60
N HIS A 169 14.42 0.18 -2.27
CA HIS A 169 14.57 -1.18 -1.74
C HIS A 169 13.29 -1.79 -1.12
N ASN A 170 12.11 -1.48 -1.69
CA ASN A 170 10.85 -2.06 -1.25
C ASN A 170 10.59 -3.37 -2.00
N PHE A 171 9.86 -4.28 -1.38
CA PHE A 171 9.54 -5.58 -1.93
C PHE A 171 8.03 -5.84 -1.91
N ALA A 172 7.41 -5.84 -3.08
CA ALA A 172 5.98 -6.13 -3.24
C ALA A 172 5.80 -7.56 -3.77
N LEU A 173 4.98 -8.34 -3.07
CA LEU A 173 4.74 -9.75 -3.35
C LEU A 173 3.24 -10.04 -3.38
N ARG A 174 2.83 -10.89 -4.32
CA ARG A 174 1.45 -11.36 -4.42
C ARG A 174 0.44 -10.20 -4.48
N SER A 175 0.70 -9.22 -5.33
CA SER A 175 -0.32 -8.26 -5.75
C SER A 175 -1.23 -9.00 -6.72
N GLN A 176 -2.49 -9.29 -6.30
CA GLN A 176 -3.33 -10.26 -6.99
C GLN A 176 -4.02 -9.67 -8.22
N GLY A 177 -4.39 -8.39 -8.14
CA GLY A 177 -5.28 -7.79 -9.11
C GLY A 177 -6.72 -8.30 -8.99
N SER A 178 -7.64 -7.59 -9.62
CA SER A 178 -9.04 -8.01 -9.70
C SER A 178 -9.29 -9.02 -10.82
N GLY A 179 -8.39 -9.11 -11.79
CA GLY A 179 -8.61 -9.83 -13.04
C GLY A 179 -9.69 -9.21 -13.93
N ASP A 180 -10.22 -8.07 -13.53
CA ASP A 180 -11.34 -7.38 -14.18
C ASP A 180 -10.89 -5.98 -14.59
N PHE A 181 -10.76 -5.80 -15.89
CA PHE A 181 -10.34 -4.54 -16.51
C PHE A 181 -11.52 -3.72 -17.05
N ALA A 182 -12.76 -4.16 -16.76
CA ALA A 182 -13.94 -3.40 -17.18
C ALA A 182 -14.02 -2.05 -16.47
N PRO A 183 -14.54 -1.01 -17.14
CA PRO A 183 -14.80 0.28 -16.52
C PRO A 183 -15.67 0.14 -15.28
N ARG A 184 -15.30 0.81 -14.20
CA ARG A 184 -16.03 0.79 -12.92
C ARG A 184 -16.68 2.14 -12.67
N SER A 185 -17.95 2.14 -12.32
CA SER A 185 -18.65 3.35 -11.88
C SER A 185 -18.16 3.75 -10.48
N GLY A 186 -18.14 5.04 -10.20
CA GLY A 186 -17.75 5.59 -8.89
C GLY A 186 -16.32 6.12 -8.82
N TYR A 187 -15.50 5.89 -9.82
CA TYR A 187 -14.32 6.69 -10.09
C TYR A 187 -14.68 7.72 -11.16
N SER A 188 -14.20 8.96 -11.05
CA SER A 188 -14.56 10.07 -11.96
C SER A 188 -14.19 9.75 -13.42
N GLY A 189 -15.04 8.98 -14.08
CA GLY A 189 -14.84 8.60 -15.47
C GLY A 189 -15.09 7.13 -15.74
N ALA A 190 -15.15 6.78 -17.00
CA ALA A 190 -15.42 5.43 -17.51
C ALA A 190 -14.18 4.53 -17.55
N GLY A 191 -13.20 4.78 -16.70
CA GLY A 191 -11.96 4.00 -16.65
C GLY A 191 -12.04 2.74 -15.78
N PRO A 192 -11.10 1.80 -15.93
CA PRO A 192 -10.96 0.66 -15.04
C PRO A 192 -10.66 1.12 -13.60
N ASP A 193 -10.92 0.25 -12.63
CA ASP A 193 -10.57 0.52 -11.22
C ASP A 193 -9.05 0.66 -11.08
N PRO A 194 -8.54 1.84 -10.71
CA PRO A 194 -7.10 2.11 -10.74
C PRO A 194 -6.31 1.15 -9.86
N GLY A 195 -5.17 0.68 -10.39
CA GLY A 195 -4.31 -0.28 -9.68
C GLY A 195 -4.94 -1.66 -9.52
N GLY A 196 -6.00 -1.97 -10.31
CA GLY A 196 -6.66 -3.27 -10.32
C GLY A 196 -5.90 -4.37 -11.04
N GLU A 197 -4.84 -4.04 -11.74
CA GLU A 197 -4.05 -4.97 -12.55
C GLU A 197 -3.15 -5.90 -11.72
N GLY A 198 -2.98 -5.61 -10.41
CA GLY A 198 -2.14 -6.41 -9.53
C GLY A 198 -0.65 -6.09 -9.64
N GLY A 199 -0.29 -4.89 -10.03
CA GLY A 199 1.09 -4.42 -10.03
C GLY A 199 1.67 -4.34 -8.62
N GLY A 200 2.92 -4.78 -8.44
CA GLY A 200 3.62 -4.57 -7.16
C GLY A 200 3.79 -3.10 -6.85
N PHE A 201 4.11 -2.32 -7.87
CA PHE A 201 4.26 -0.87 -7.83
C PHE A 201 3.41 -0.26 -8.92
N TRP A 202 2.69 0.80 -8.58
CA TRP A 202 1.93 1.58 -9.55
C TRP A 202 2.17 3.05 -9.32
N PHE A 203 3.07 3.60 -10.11
CA PHE A 203 3.41 5.02 -10.08
C PHE A 203 2.73 5.71 -11.27
N ARG A 204 1.81 6.58 -10.94
CA ARG A 204 1.11 7.41 -11.91
C ARG A 204 1.90 8.70 -12.13
N GLY A 205 2.01 9.15 -13.38
CA GLY A 205 2.70 10.36 -13.78
C GLY A 205 2.08 10.95 -15.03
#